data_4501a4c45def3bdf62251d9705df3316
#
_entry.id   4501a4c45def3bdf62251d9705df3316
#
_cell.length_a   1.000
_cell.length_b   1.000
_cell.length_c   1.000
_cell.angle_alpha   90.00
_cell.angle_beta   90.00
_cell.angle_gamma   90.00
#
_symmetry.space_group_name_H-M   'P 1'
#
loop_
_entity.id
_entity.type
_entity.pdbx_description
1 polymer ?
#
loop_
_entity_poly.entity_id
_entity_poly.type
_entity_poly.pdbx_seq_one_letter_code
_entity_poly.pdbx_strand_id
1 'polypeptide(L)'
;MLEPTARARGYIVYTRKGGRTASFDSGTYVEANRAEIPVEPGRHYSFRVTAVNSGGESFPSQVVSLFKVPEGDEKGKILIVNGFTRISAPDSYASHDTLYAGFTDHSDHGVPYIKDISYTGSQFEFRRKYNWSDDDAPGFGASHADWETRVIPGNTFDYPIIHGDAFASAGYSYVSCGVDSFSDPDSPVEPEGFFAVDLILGKQKQVHRGGIPSGRADFRAFPPALQVKLTQYARQQGNLLISGSYVSSDIWGGVLKDSLSERFATDILKIRHRTNQAARKGEVITAPSPFTAFYDGKPADQAVYTFQATLNDIVYAVESPDAFEPAGEGAFTIFRYRENRLGAGVAYKGDHASVVLGFPLETLQEKEQLERLVKQCLDFFNTDK
;
A
#
# COMPACT_ATOMS: atom_id res chain seq x y z
N MET A 1 -30.94 13.15 -14.89
CA MET A 1 -30.06 13.91 -15.80
C MET A 1 -28.78 14.15 -15.02
N LEU A 2 -27.68 13.55 -15.45
CA LEU A 2 -26.37 13.94 -14.91
C LEU A 2 -26.02 15.30 -15.52
N GLU A 3 -25.81 16.29 -14.70
CA GLU A 3 -25.27 17.56 -15.19
C GLU A 3 -23.94 17.31 -15.90
N PRO A 4 -23.72 17.93 -17.09
CA PRO A 4 -22.45 17.79 -17.75
C PRO A 4 -21.35 18.39 -16.85
N THR A 5 -20.42 17.56 -16.46
CA THR A 5 -19.26 17.99 -15.65
C THR A 5 -18.53 19.09 -16.41
N ALA A 6 -18.49 20.30 -15.85
CA ALA A 6 -17.80 21.41 -16.48
C ALA A 6 -16.31 21.03 -16.65
N ARG A 7 -15.77 21.23 -17.87
CA ARG A 7 -14.36 20.93 -18.16
C ARG A 7 -13.45 21.79 -17.29
N ALA A 8 -12.35 21.20 -16.84
CA ALA A 8 -11.29 21.96 -16.17
C ALA A 8 -10.78 23.08 -17.10
N ARG A 9 -10.59 24.27 -16.56
CA ARG A 9 -9.98 25.42 -17.24
C ARG A 9 -8.48 25.49 -16.97
N GLY A 10 -8.03 24.87 -15.89
CA GLY A 10 -6.65 24.81 -15.46
C GLY A 10 -6.53 24.03 -14.17
N TYR A 11 -5.35 24.09 -13.58
CA TYR A 11 -4.99 23.33 -12.39
C TYR A 11 -4.26 24.24 -11.41
N ILE A 12 -4.32 23.90 -10.12
CA ILE A 12 -3.48 24.50 -9.10
C ILE A 12 -2.52 23.42 -8.61
N VAL A 13 -1.23 23.72 -8.68
CA VAL A 13 -0.16 22.86 -8.16
C VAL A 13 0.28 23.39 -6.82
N TYR A 14 0.07 22.61 -5.77
CA TYR A 14 0.50 22.90 -4.41
C TYR A 14 1.82 22.19 -4.14
N THR A 15 2.77 22.94 -3.58
CA THR A 15 4.10 22.45 -3.24
C THR A 15 4.29 22.43 -1.73
N ARG A 16 4.80 21.32 -1.21
CA ARG A 16 5.28 21.19 0.15
C ARG A 16 6.79 20.98 0.12
N LYS A 17 7.53 21.84 0.83
CA LYS A 17 9.00 21.74 0.98
C LYS A 17 9.35 21.23 2.36
N GLY A 18 10.05 20.10 2.43
CA GLY A 18 10.40 19.44 3.68
C GLY A 18 9.61 18.17 3.95
N GLY A 19 9.65 17.68 5.19
CA GLY A 19 9.02 16.43 5.60
C GLY A 19 7.48 16.49 5.62
N ARG A 20 6.86 15.36 5.96
CA ARG A 20 5.40 15.15 5.97
C ARG A 20 4.61 16.16 6.82
N THR A 21 5.23 16.68 7.89
CA THR A 21 4.60 17.64 8.81
C THR A 21 4.58 19.07 8.29
N ALA A 22 5.32 19.39 7.22
CA ALA A 22 5.29 20.70 6.62
C ALA A 22 3.97 20.96 5.88
N SER A 23 3.57 22.24 5.80
CA SER A 23 2.37 22.65 5.09
C SER A 23 2.62 22.79 3.59
N PHE A 24 1.57 22.56 2.80
CA PHE A 24 1.55 22.97 1.41
C PHE A 24 1.45 24.50 1.30
N ASP A 25 2.03 25.06 0.24
CA ASP A 25 1.92 26.48 -0.09
C ASP A 25 0.49 26.86 -0.56
N SER A 26 0.31 28.11 -0.97
CA SER A 26 -0.96 28.62 -1.49
C SER A 26 -1.30 28.16 -2.91
N GLY A 27 -0.42 27.37 -3.54
CA GLY A 27 -0.57 26.84 -4.88
C GLY A 27 -0.24 27.81 -6.00
N THR A 28 0.10 27.25 -7.15
CA THR A 28 0.38 27.97 -8.40
C THR A 28 -0.57 27.51 -9.48
N TYR A 29 -1.30 28.44 -10.08
CA TYR A 29 -2.21 28.14 -11.19
C TYR A 29 -1.45 27.88 -12.47
N VAL A 30 -1.83 26.83 -13.21
CA VAL A 30 -1.31 26.45 -14.53
C VAL A 30 -2.47 26.07 -15.45
N GLU A 31 -2.42 26.49 -16.71
CA GLU A 31 -3.45 26.15 -17.71
C GLU A 31 -3.20 24.79 -18.36
N ALA A 32 -1.92 24.38 -18.44
CA ALA A 32 -1.53 23.12 -19.04
C ALA A 32 -1.62 21.94 -18.04
N ASN A 33 -1.69 20.74 -18.58
CA ASN A 33 -1.59 19.49 -17.81
C ASN A 33 -0.13 19.12 -17.40
N ARG A 34 0.79 20.09 -17.55
CA ARG A 34 2.22 19.94 -17.23
C ARG A 34 2.69 21.17 -16.48
N ALA A 35 3.46 20.95 -15.43
CA ALA A 35 4.15 21.99 -14.69
C ALA A 35 5.62 21.60 -14.50
N GLU A 36 6.53 22.59 -14.56
CA GLU A 36 7.95 22.43 -14.28
C GLU A 36 8.28 23.24 -13.00
N ILE A 37 8.74 22.57 -11.98
CA ILE A 37 9.01 23.17 -10.68
C ILE A 37 10.47 22.93 -10.34
N PRO A 38 11.26 23.99 -10.10
CA PRO A 38 12.66 23.86 -9.70
C PRO A 38 12.77 23.25 -8.29
N VAL A 39 13.67 22.29 -8.13
CA VAL A 39 13.93 21.62 -6.86
C VAL A 39 15.40 21.68 -6.51
N GLU A 40 15.70 21.77 -5.21
CA GLU A 40 17.06 21.80 -4.68
C GLU A 40 17.45 20.42 -4.15
N PRO A 41 18.67 19.93 -4.43
CA PRO A 41 19.18 18.71 -3.81
C PRO A 41 19.21 18.80 -2.28
N GLY A 42 19.08 17.66 -1.60
CA GLY A 42 19.10 17.57 -0.14
C GLY A 42 17.80 17.98 0.55
N ARG A 43 16.73 18.22 -0.21
CA ARG A 43 15.42 18.61 0.33
C ARG A 43 14.30 17.75 -0.26
N HIS A 44 13.36 17.32 0.60
CA HIS A 44 12.14 16.67 0.16
C HIS A 44 11.15 17.69 -0.44
N TYR A 45 10.48 17.28 -1.51
CA TYR A 45 9.37 18.01 -2.12
C TYR A 45 8.18 17.06 -2.28
N SER A 46 7.00 17.60 -2.03
CA SER A 46 5.75 16.92 -2.30
C SER A 46 4.82 17.83 -3.07
N PHE A 47 4.04 17.25 -3.98
CA PHE A 47 3.12 17.98 -4.84
C PHE A 47 1.76 17.30 -4.83
N ARG A 48 0.71 18.13 -4.85
CA ARG A 48 -0.66 17.71 -5.13
C ARG A 48 -1.29 18.70 -6.10
N VAL A 49 -2.26 18.25 -6.85
CA VAL A 49 -2.89 19.07 -7.89
C VAL A 49 -4.39 19.04 -7.71
N THR A 50 -5.03 20.19 -7.93
CA THR A 50 -6.48 20.31 -8.05
C THR A 50 -6.85 20.80 -9.44
N ALA A 51 -8.03 20.44 -9.93
CA ALA A 51 -8.59 20.97 -11.16
C ALA A 51 -9.51 22.15 -10.84
N VAL A 52 -9.49 23.17 -11.69
CA VAL A 52 -10.27 24.40 -11.50
C VAL A 52 -11.17 24.66 -12.70
N ASN A 53 -12.40 25.07 -12.43
CA ASN A 53 -13.35 25.54 -13.42
C ASN A 53 -14.22 26.70 -12.85
N SER A 54 -15.27 27.11 -13.56
CA SER A 54 -16.18 28.18 -13.11
C SER A 54 -17.00 27.83 -11.86
N GLY A 55 -17.09 26.55 -11.51
CA GLY A 55 -17.81 26.06 -10.32
C GLY A 55 -16.94 25.98 -9.07
N GLY A 56 -15.62 26.12 -9.20
CA GLY A 56 -14.68 26.08 -8.08
C GLY A 56 -13.50 25.15 -8.33
N GLU A 57 -12.95 24.65 -7.25
CA GLU A 57 -11.76 23.80 -7.17
C GLU A 57 -12.14 22.36 -6.74
N SER A 58 -11.54 21.35 -7.37
CA SER A 58 -11.76 19.96 -7.04
C SER A 58 -11.07 19.54 -5.74
N PHE A 59 -11.40 18.36 -5.22
CA PHE A 59 -10.54 17.68 -4.24
C PHE A 59 -9.13 17.49 -4.83
N PRO A 60 -8.08 17.50 -3.98
CA PRO A 60 -6.72 17.30 -4.43
C PRO A 60 -6.47 15.89 -4.92
N SER A 61 -5.52 15.76 -5.84
CA SER A 61 -4.95 14.47 -6.25
C SER A 61 -4.22 13.78 -5.08
N GLN A 62 -3.83 12.54 -5.29
CA GLN A 62 -2.80 11.93 -4.45
C GLN A 62 -1.53 12.79 -4.44
N VAL A 63 -0.75 12.66 -3.35
CA VAL A 63 0.51 13.38 -3.20
C VAL A 63 1.63 12.59 -3.88
N VAL A 64 2.32 13.22 -4.81
CA VAL A 64 3.59 12.72 -5.33
C VAL A 64 4.74 13.42 -4.64
N SER A 65 5.85 12.72 -4.45
CA SER A 65 7.01 13.26 -3.76
C SER A 65 8.32 12.90 -4.42
N LEU A 66 9.35 13.67 -4.13
CA LEU A 66 10.71 13.42 -4.59
C LEU A 66 11.74 13.91 -3.58
N PHE A 67 12.92 13.32 -3.69
CA PHE A 67 14.14 13.78 -3.07
C PHE A 67 15.30 13.53 -4.01
N LYS A 68 16.17 14.51 -4.15
CA LYS A 68 17.44 14.37 -4.88
C LYS A 68 18.60 14.42 -3.90
N VAL A 69 19.39 13.35 -3.86
CA VAL A 69 20.64 13.31 -3.10
C VAL A 69 21.59 14.39 -3.66
N PRO A 70 22.35 15.10 -2.81
CA PRO A 70 23.40 16.01 -3.27
C PRO A 70 24.39 15.34 -4.22
N GLU A 71 24.99 16.14 -5.10
CA GLU A 71 25.88 15.65 -6.13
C GLU A 71 27.12 14.96 -5.53
N GLY A 72 27.45 13.76 -6.02
CA GLY A 72 28.57 12.93 -5.54
C GLY A 72 28.21 11.84 -4.52
N ASP A 73 27.05 11.92 -3.87
CA ASP A 73 26.65 10.98 -2.82
C ASP A 73 25.52 9.99 -3.25
N GLU A 74 25.01 10.14 -4.46
CA GLU A 74 23.86 9.34 -4.96
C GLU A 74 24.27 7.91 -5.29
N LYS A 75 23.71 6.94 -4.56
CA LYS A 75 23.91 5.50 -4.81
C LYS A 75 23.02 4.94 -5.92
N GLY A 76 21.94 5.62 -6.24
CA GLY A 76 20.98 5.23 -7.26
C GLY A 76 19.65 5.94 -7.11
N LYS A 77 18.69 5.59 -7.96
CA LYS A 77 17.37 6.23 -8.00
C LYS A 77 16.28 5.18 -7.80
N ILE A 78 15.28 5.52 -6.99
CA ILE A 78 14.11 4.68 -6.72
C ILE A 78 12.87 5.30 -7.35
N LEU A 79 12.06 4.48 -8.01
CA LEU A 79 10.72 4.85 -8.44
C LEU A 79 9.71 4.32 -7.42
N ILE A 80 9.03 5.21 -6.70
CA ILE A 80 7.96 4.85 -5.78
C ILE A 80 6.62 4.92 -6.53
N VAL A 81 5.90 3.81 -6.57
CA VAL A 81 4.58 3.72 -7.21
C VAL A 81 3.51 3.61 -6.12
N ASN A 82 2.66 4.62 -6.00
CA ASN A 82 1.54 4.57 -5.07
C ASN A 82 0.37 3.79 -5.68
N GLY A 83 0.20 2.55 -5.24
CA GLY A 83 -0.91 1.65 -5.61
C GLY A 83 -2.04 1.63 -4.60
N PHE A 84 -1.93 2.36 -3.48
CA PHE A 84 -2.96 2.44 -2.46
C PHE A 84 -3.97 3.52 -2.80
N THR A 85 -5.00 3.16 -3.57
CA THR A 85 -6.05 4.06 -4.06
C THR A 85 -7.41 3.81 -3.41
N ARG A 86 -7.53 2.76 -2.60
CA ARG A 86 -8.79 2.32 -2.00
C ARG A 86 -9.33 3.33 -1.00
N ILE A 87 -10.58 3.74 -1.24
CA ILE A 87 -11.46 4.39 -0.27
C ILE A 87 -12.77 3.63 -0.35
N SER A 88 -13.12 2.88 0.67
CA SER A 88 -14.29 2.01 0.66
C SER A 88 -14.71 1.62 2.07
N ALA A 89 -16.00 1.38 2.25
CA ALA A 89 -16.54 0.73 3.42
C ALA A 89 -16.14 -0.77 3.45
N PRO A 90 -16.36 -1.47 4.57
CA PRO A 90 -16.23 -2.92 4.64
C PRO A 90 -17.04 -3.60 3.55
N ASP A 91 -16.55 -4.75 3.05
CA ASP A 91 -17.33 -5.60 2.13
C ASP A 91 -18.66 -6.00 2.76
N SER A 92 -19.74 -5.86 2.00
CA SER A 92 -21.07 -6.17 2.46
C SER A 92 -21.78 -7.17 1.55
N TYR A 93 -22.71 -7.89 2.10
CA TYR A 93 -23.62 -8.77 1.35
C TYR A 93 -25.07 -8.51 1.72
N ALA A 94 -25.97 -8.79 0.77
CA ALA A 94 -27.40 -8.90 1.02
C ALA A 94 -27.92 -10.17 0.34
N SER A 95 -28.79 -10.93 1.02
CA SER A 95 -29.46 -12.07 0.40
C SER A 95 -30.52 -11.61 -0.61
N HIS A 96 -30.82 -12.46 -1.61
CA HIS A 96 -31.77 -12.15 -2.65
C HIS A 96 -33.19 -11.80 -2.13
N ASP A 97 -33.57 -12.36 -0.98
CA ASP A 97 -34.82 -12.09 -0.31
C ASP A 97 -34.75 -10.89 0.65
N THR A 98 -33.62 -10.23 0.72
CA THR A 98 -33.33 -9.09 1.61
C THR A 98 -33.51 -9.36 3.11
N LEU A 99 -33.64 -10.62 3.51
CA LEU A 99 -33.81 -11.01 4.92
C LEU A 99 -32.49 -10.96 5.69
N TYR A 100 -31.38 -11.09 4.99
CA TYR A 100 -30.04 -11.08 5.57
C TYR A 100 -29.17 -10.09 4.82
N ALA A 101 -28.50 -9.24 5.56
CA ALA A 101 -27.46 -8.36 5.07
C ALA A 101 -26.36 -8.24 6.15
N GLY A 102 -25.14 -7.97 5.76
CA GLY A 102 -24.05 -7.83 6.70
C GLY A 102 -22.71 -7.60 6.00
N PHE A 103 -21.64 -7.71 6.76
CA PHE A 103 -20.27 -7.60 6.26
C PHE A 103 -19.64 -8.98 6.15
N THR A 104 -18.90 -9.21 5.07
CA THR A 104 -18.27 -10.51 4.79
C THR A 104 -16.93 -10.65 5.48
N ASP A 105 -16.30 -9.54 5.84
CA ASP A 105 -14.97 -9.51 6.42
C ASP A 105 -14.93 -8.61 7.66
N HIS A 106 -14.94 -9.26 8.83
CA HIS A 106 -14.88 -8.57 10.10
C HIS A 106 -13.52 -7.91 10.39
N SER A 107 -12.48 -8.35 9.72
CA SER A 107 -11.13 -7.80 9.89
C SER A 107 -10.83 -6.64 8.97
N ASP A 108 -11.64 -6.43 7.93
CA ASP A 108 -11.53 -5.30 7.01
C ASP A 108 -12.60 -4.25 7.32
N HIS A 109 -12.24 -3.28 8.16
CA HIS A 109 -13.11 -2.15 8.51
C HIS A 109 -13.30 -1.12 7.38
N GLY A 110 -12.84 -1.43 6.19
CA GLY A 110 -12.79 -0.48 5.08
C GLY A 110 -11.61 0.49 5.22
N VAL A 111 -11.60 1.47 4.32
CA VAL A 111 -10.56 2.50 4.28
C VAL A 111 -11.22 3.85 4.05
N PRO A 112 -11.48 4.64 5.11
CA PRO A 112 -12.03 5.98 4.97
C PRO A 112 -11.02 6.93 4.31
N TYR A 113 -11.50 8.08 3.86
CA TYR A 113 -10.66 9.14 3.33
C TYR A 113 -10.04 9.95 4.47
N ILE A 114 -8.73 10.12 4.44
CA ILE A 114 -7.92 10.92 5.38
C ILE A 114 -8.16 10.54 6.85
N LYS A 115 -8.94 11.32 7.57
CA LYS A 115 -9.30 11.10 8.98
C LYS A 115 -10.81 11.22 9.13
N ASP A 116 -11.44 10.19 9.62
CA ASP A 116 -12.87 10.09 9.81
C ASP A 116 -13.18 10.01 11.31
N ILE A 117 -14.00 10.92 11.79
CA ILE A 117 -14.46 10.95 13.19
C ILE A 117 -15.83 10.27 13.38
N SER A 118 -16.48 9.88 12.27
CA SER A 118 -17.79 9.25 12.27
C SER A 118 -17.74 7.72 12.13
N TYR A 119 -16.53 7.16 12.10
CA TYR A 119 -16.35 5.72 11.98
C TYR A 119 -16.93 5.00 13.20
N THR A 120 -17.86 4.08 12.97
CA THR A 120 -18.54 3.30 14.01
C THR A 120 -18.08 1.84 14.08
N GLY A 121 -17.16 1.45 13.21
CA GLY A 121 -16.72 0.06 13.10
C GLY A 121 -17.71 -0.82 12.33
N SER A 122 -17.44 -2.11 12.29
CA SER A 122 -18.29 -3.11 11.65
C SER A 122 -19.13 -3.88 12.65
N GLN A 123 -20.38 -4.15 12.30
CA GLN A 123 -21.21 -5.07 13.06
C GLN A 123 -20.66 -6.50 12.91
N PHE A 124 -20.62 -7.26 14.01
CA PHE A 124 -20.17 -8.66 14.00
C PHE A 124 -21.22 -9.66 14.49
N GLU A 125 -22.32 -9.23 15.15
CA GLU A 125 -23.40 -10.13 15.55
C GLU A 125 -24.70 -9.81 14.80
N PHE A 126 -25.14 -10.75 13.98
CA PHE A 126 -26.31 -10.62 13.09
C PHE A 126 -27.47 -11.54 13.48
N ARG A 127 -27.36 -12.29 14.55
CA ARG A 127 -28.40 -13.22 14.98
C ARG A 127 -29.55 -12.52 15.69
N ARG A 128 -30.64 -12.29 15.00
CA ARG A 128 -31.86 -11.60 15.51
C ARG A 128 -32.54 -12.28 16.72
N LYS A 129 -32.14 -13.48 17.07
CA LYS A 129 -32.63 -14.15 18.28
C LYS A 129 -32.16 -13.51 19.57
N TYR A 130 -31.08 -12.72 19.54
CA TYR A 130 -30.62 -11.94 20.67
C TYR A 130 -31.33 -10.59 20.72
N ASN A 131 -31.40 -10.00 21.91
CA ASN A 131 -31.86 -8.64 22.05
C ASN A 131 -30.93 -7.68 21.32
N TRP A 132 -31.48 -6.56 20.86
CA TRP A 132 -30.69 -5.51 20.23
C TRP A 132 -29.68 -4.94 21.22
N SER A 133 -28.46 -4.78 20.73
CA SER A 133 -27.35 -4.09 21.42
C SER A 133 -26.53 -3.41 20.35
N ASP A 134 -26.20 -2.15 20.50
CA ASP A 134 -25.54 -1.37 19.44
C ASP A 134 -24.02 -1.60 19.38
N ASP A 135 -23.34 -1.88 20.47
CA ASP A 135 -21.90 -2.12 20.52
C ASP A 135 -21.50 -3.30 21.42
N ASP A 136 -22.32 -3.66 22.40
CA ASP A 136 -21.99 -4.71 23.36
C ASP A 136 -22.26 -6.13 22.87
N ALA A 137 -21.39 -7.05 23.19
CA ALA A 137 -21.61 -8.49 22.98
C ALA A 137 -21.95 -9.18 24.33
N PRO A 138 -22.85 -10.19 24.34
CA PRO A 138 -23.62 -10.69 23.19
C PRO A 138 -24.87 -9.84 22.93
N GLY A 139 -25.15 -9.54 21.69
CA GLY A 139 -26.36 -8.82 21.30
C GLY A 139 -26.49 -8.72 19.78
N PHE A 140 -27.76 -8.71 19.30
CA PHE A 140 -27.99 -8.40 17.89
C PHE A 140 -27.62 -6.94 17.61
N GLY A 141 -26.73 -6.71 16.67
CA GLY A 141 -26.22 -5.38 16.39
C GLY A 141 -24.86 -5.07 17.02
N ALA A 142 -24.36 -5.94 17.90
CA ALA A 142 -23.02 -5.78 18.49
C ALA A 142 -21.97 -5.51 17.41
N SER A 143 -21.15 -4.50 17.62
CA SER A 143 -20.23 -3.94 16.64
C SER A 143 -18.90 -3.52 17.28
N HIS A 144 -17.93 -3.12 16.48
CA HIS A 144 -16.67 -2.53 16.92
C HIS A 144 -16.79 -1.01 17.08
N ALA A 145 -17.81 -0.54 17.78
CA ALA A 145 -18.12 0.88 17.90
C ALA A 145 -17.25 1.65 18.91
N ASP A 146 -16.25 0.99 19.55
CA ASP A 146 -15.33 1.60 20.52
C ASP A 146 -14.63 2.87 20.00
N TRP A 147 -14.59 3.03 18.69
CA TRP A 147 -13.97 4.16 18.01
C TRP A 147 -14.95 5.22 17.53
N GLU A 148 -16.23 5.09 17.85
CA GLU A 148 -17.21 6.12 17.58
C GLU A 148 -16.76 7.45 18.24
N THR A 149 -16.88 8.54 17.50
CA THR A 149 -16.41 9.88 17.90
C THR A 149 -14.88 10.05 18.03
N ARG A 150 -14.08 9.03 17.78
CA ARG A 150 -12.62 9.14 17.73
C ARG A 150 -12.12 9.34 16.32
N VAL A 151 -11.04 10.11 16.19
CA VAL A 151 -10.37 10.29 14.90
C VAL A 151 -9.61 9.01 14.57
N ILE A 152 -9.92 8.40 13.42
CA ILE A 152 -9.16 7.30 12.87
C ILE A 152 -8.56 7.70 11.52
N PRO A 153 -7.31 7.32 11.20
CA PRO A 153 -6.74 7.58 9.90
C PRO A 153 -7.26 6.61 8.85
N GLY A 154 -7.58 7.17 7.69
CA GLY A 154 -7.82 6.42 6.48
C GLY A 154 -6.68 6.55 5.49
N ASN A 155 -7.01 6.48 4.18
CA ASN A 155 -6.05 6.74 3.13
C ASN A 155 -5.79 8.24 3.00
N THR A 156 -4.58 8.67 3.34
CA THR A 156 -4.17 10.07 3.23
C THR A 156 -3.58 10.39 1.85
N PHE A 157 -3.34 9.39 1.02
CA PHE A 157 -2.64 9.51 -0.27
C PHE A 157 -1.27 10.21 -0.19
N ASP A 158 -0.61 10.16 0.96
CA ASP A 158 0.65 10.85 1.24
C ASP A 158 1.73 9.89 1.79
N TYR A 159 1.69 8.63 1.37
CA TYR A 159 2.63 7.60 1.80
C TYR A 159 3.97 7.59 1.05
N PRO A 160 4.08 8.08 -0.22
CA PRO A 160 5.36 8.08 -0.93
C PRO A 160 6.49 8.80 -0.19
N ILE A 161 6.19 9.86 0.58
CA ILE A 161 7.20 10.56 1.35
C ILE A 161 7.72 9.73 2.54
N ILE A 162 6.90 8.83 3.11
CA ILE A 162 7.32 7.98 4.24
C ILE A 162 8.36 6.96 3.76
N HIS A 163 8.09 6.28 2.64
CA HIS A 163 9.04 5.37 2.01
C HIS A 163 10.27 6.14 1.51
N GLY A 164 10.03 7.31 0.90
CA GLY A 164 11.06 8.18 0.36
C GLY A 164 12.05 8.67 1.40
N ASP A 165 11.62 8.99 2.61
CA ASP A 165 12.50 9.35 3.73
C ASP A 165 13.49 8.22 4.03
N ALA A 166 13.03 6.98 4.04
CA ALA A 166 13.89 5.82 4.29
C ALA A 166 14.88 5.58 3.13
N PHE A 167 14.48 5.79 1.88
CA PHE A 167 15.41 5.72 0.73
C PHE A 167 16.43 6.84 0.77
N ALA A 168 16.00 8.06 1.09
CA ALA A 168 16.91 9.21 1.20
C ALA A 168 17.96 9.01 2.31
N SER A 169 17.54 8.48 3.47
CA SER A 169 18.46 8.16 4.57
C SER A 169 19.51 7.10 4.20
N ALA A 170 19.15 6.20 3.27
CA ALA A 170 20.06 5.20 2.72
C ALA A 170 20.98 5.72 1.60
N GLY A 171 20.83 6.99 1.15
CA GLY A 171 21.64 7.63 0.11
C GLY A 171 21.10 7.43 -1.31
N TYR A 172 19.79 7.19 -1.47
CA TYR A 172 19.14 7.06 -2.77
C TYR A 172 18.22 8.26 -3.05
N SER A 173 18.29 8.78 -4.27
CA SER A 173 17.26 9.69 -4.77
C SER A 173 15.98 8.93 -5.04
N TYR A 174 14.83 9.59 -4.93
CA TYR A 174 13.57 9.00 -5.36
C TYR A 174 12.66 10.00 -6.06
N VAL A 175 11.80 9.47 -6.90
CA VAL A 175 10.62 10.14 -7.43
C VAL A 175 9.42 9.21 -7.26
N SER A 176 8.20 9.77 -7.20
CA SER A 176 7.00 8.96 -7.09
C SER A 176 5.97 9.28 -8.16
N CYS A 177 5.11 8.29 -8.45
CA CYS A 177 3.95 8.42 -9.32
C CYS A 177 2.77 7.60 -8.77
N GLY A 178 1.58 7.83 -9.30
CA GLY A 178 0.43 6.96 -9.06
C GLY A 178 0.46 5.71 -9.93
N VAL A 179 -0.18 4.65 -9.47
CA VAL A 179 -0.28 3.37 -10.18
C VAL A 179 -0.93 3.49 -11.56
N ASP A 180 -1.91 4.38 -11.72
CA ASP A 180 -2.56 4.60 -13.01
C ASP A 180 -1.56 5.19 -14.02
N SER A 181 -0.78 6.19 -13.59
CA SER A 181 0.28 6.78 -14.42
C SER A 181 1.40 5.78 -14.73
N PHE A 182 1.78 4.93 -13.77
CA PHE A 182 2.79 3.89 -13.99
C PHE A 182 2.32 2.82 -14.96
N SER A 183 1.04 2.46 -14.92
CA SER A 183 0.47 1.36 -15.71
C SER A 183 -0.03 1.79 -17.10
N ASP A 184 -0.16 3.09 -17.33
CA ASP A 184 -0.62 3.64 -18.62
C ASP A 184 0.50 3.50 -19.67
N PRO A 185 0.28 2.79 -20.78
CA PRO A 185 1.28 2.62 -21.83
C PRO A 185 1.67 3.94 -22.53
N ASP A 186 0.81 4.96 -22.47
CA ASP A 186 1.07 6.28 -23.05
C ASP A 186 1.75 7.25 -22.05
N SER A 187 2.00 6.79 -20.82
CA SER A 187 2.66 7.59 -19.80
C SER A 187 4.16 7.72 -20.06
N PRO A 188 4.76 8.89 -19.78
CA PRO A 188 6.21 9.07 -19.82
C PRO A 188 6.95 8.39 -18.65
N VAL A 189 6.23 7.73 -17.74
CA VAL A 189 6.83 7.06 -16.58
C VAL A 189 7.36 5.70 -17.01
N GLU A 190 8.67 5.64 -17.21
CA GLU A 190 9.37 4.39 -17.52
C GLU A 190 10.24 3.98 -16.33
N PRO A 191 10.19 2.69 -15.89
CA PRO A 191 10.97 2.21 -14.77
C PRO A 191 12.44 1.96 -15.10
N GLU A 192 12.79 1.96 -16.38
CA GLU A 192 14.15 1.78 -16.86
C GLU A 192 15.06 2.90 -16.35
N GLY A 193 16.22 2.52 -15.83
CA GLY A 193 17.17 3.47 -15.23
C GLY A 193 16.94 3.76 -13.74
N PHE A 194 15.88 3.21 -13.15
CA PHE A 194 15.75 3.17 -11.70
C PHE A 194 16.41 1.91 -11.13
N PHE A 195 17.08 2.08 -9.99
CA PHE A 195 17.71 0.97 -9.27
C PHE A 195 16.67 -0.02 -8.74
N ALA A 196 15.54 0.47 -8.27
CA ALA A 196 14.41 -0.34 -7.83
C ALA A 196 13.07 0.39 -8.05
N VAL A 197 12.01 -0.41 -8.17
CA VAL A 197 10.61 0.03 -8.09
C VAL A 197 10.07 -0.38 -6.72
N ASP A 198 9.56 0.59 -5.96
CA ASP A 198 8.87 0.40 -4.69
C ASP A 198 7.37 0.58 -4.88
N LEU A 199 6.59 -0.49 -4.74
CA LEU A 199 5.14 -0.48 -4.91
C LEU A 199 4.44 -0.49 -3.56
N ILE A 200 3.79 0.62 -3.23
CA ILE A 200 2.98 0.79 -2.04
C ILE A 200 1.56 0.29 -2.32
N LEU A 201 1.14 -0.79 -1.68
CA LEU A 201 -0.21 -1.31 -1.82
C LEU A 201 -1.09 -1.06 -0.58
N GLY A 202 -0.51 -0.72 0.57
CA GLY A 202 -1.28 -0.42 1.78
C GLY A 202 -2.36 -1.46 2.08
N LYS A 203 -3.61 -1.01 2.15
CA LYS A 203 -4.80 -1.86 2.25
C LYS A 203 -5.56 -1.98 0.92
N GLN A 204 -4.84 -1.96 -0.21
CA GLN A 204 -5.44 -2.16 -1.54
C GLN A 204 -6.00 -3.57 -1.66
N LYS A 205 -7.31 -3.65 -1.89
CA LYS A 205 -8.07 -4.90 -1.99
C LYS A 205 -9.25 -4.67 -2.91
N GLN A 206 -9.51 -5.61 -3.82
CA GLN A 206 -10.67 -5.51 -4.70
C GLN A 206 -11.98 -5.49 -3.92
N VAL A 207 -12.88 -4.64 -4.37
CA VAL A 207 -14.24 -4.52 -3.84
C VAL A 207 -15.21 -4.63 -5.01
N HIS A 208 -16.19 -5.52 -4.90
CA HIS A 208 -17.20 -5.71 -5.92
C HIS A 208 -18.38 -4.78 -5.69
N ARG A 209 -18.71 -3.96 -6.67
CA ARG A 209 -19.84 -3.03 -6.58
C ARG A 209 -21.15 -3.79 -6.34
N GLY A 210 -21.88 -3.35 -5.30
CA GLY A 210 -23.17 -3.95 -4.93
C GLY A 210 -23.06 -5.33 -4.27
N GLY A 211 -21.86 -5.74 -3.83
CA GLY A 211 -21.65 -7.05 -3.19
C GLY A 211 -21.83 -8.25 -4.14
N ILE A 212 -21.87 -8.03 -5.45
CA ILE A 212 -22.06 -9.08 -6.45
C ILE A 212 -20.69 -9.56 -6.94
N PRO A 213 -20.28 -10.82 -6.67
CA PRO A 213 -18.96 -11.33 -7.03
C PRO A 213 -18.62 -11.28 -8.54
N SER A 214 -19.64 -11.29 -9.41
CA SER A 214 -19.50 -11.13 -10.86
C SER A 214 -19.55 -9.66 -11.32
N GLY A 215 -19.75 -8.73 -10.38
CA GLY A 215 -19.76 -7.29 -10.68
C GLY A 215 -18.36 -6.76 -10.97
N ARG A 216 -18.29 -5.52 -11.46
CA ARG A 216 -17.03 -4.82 -11.65
C ARG A 216 -16.26 -4.75 -10.33
N ALA A 217 -15.03 -5.24 -10.33
CA ALA A 217 -14.11 -5.10 -9.21
C ALA A 217 -13.35 -3.77 -9.33
N ASP A 218 -13.47 -2.93 -8.32
CA ASP A 218 -12.64 -1.74 -8.13
C ASP A 218 -11.49 -2.07 -7.14
N PHE A 219 -10.43 -1.28 -7.13
CA PHE A 219 -9.30 -1.36 -6.18
C PHE A 219 -8.49 -2.67 -6.17
N ARG A 220 -8.40 -3.39 -7.28
CA ARG A 220 -7.51 -4.56 -7.37
C ARG A 220 -6.09 -4.18 -6.99
N ALA A 221 -5.42 -5.01 -6.18
CA ALA A 221 -4.01 -4.79 -5.82
C ALA A 221 -3.09 -4.85 -7.05
N PHE A 222 -3.35 -5.79 -7.95
CA PHE A 222 -2.59 -5.96 -9.20
C PHE A 222 -3.52 -5.97 -10.42
N PRO A 223 -3.98 -4.81 -10.91
CA PRO A 223 -4.70 -4.75 -12.17
C PRO A 223 -3.81 -5.23 -13.34
N PRO A 224 -4.40 -5.80 -14.42
CA PRO A 224 -3.62 -6.42 -15.51
C PRO A 224 -2.53 -5.55 -16.12
N ALA A 225 -2.78 -4.26 -16.29
CA ALA A 225 -1.80 -3.33 -16.84
C ALA A 225 -0.56 -3.19 -15.92
N LEU A 226 -0.77 -3.12 -14.60
CA LEU A 226 0.30 -3.11 -13.61
C LEU A 226 1.13 -4.41 -13.66
N GLN A 227 0.47 -5.57 -13.74
CA GLN A 227 1.16 -6.85 -13.86
C GLN A 227 2.07 -6.91 -15.09
N VAL A 228 1.60 -6.39 -16.23
CA VAL A 228 2.39 -6.32 -17.47
C VAL A 228 3.63 -5.44 -17.26
N LYS A 229 3.46 -4.23 -16.71
CA LYS A 229 4.57 -3.28 -16.51
C LYS A 229 5.62 -3.82 -15.54
N LEU A 230 5.19 -4.40 -14.40
CA LEU A 230 6.10 -5.03 -13.43
C LEU A 230 6.82 -6.25 -14.02
N THR A 231 6.12 -7.05 -14.83
CA THR A 231 6.74 -8.20 -15.52
C THR A 231 7.82 -7.76 -16.51
N GLN A 232 7.57 -6.70 -17.27
CA GLN A 232 8.55 -6.13 -18.20
C GLN A 232 9.79 -5.65 -17.47
N TYR A 233 9.61 -4.90 -16.37
CA TYR A 233 10.71 -4.39 -15.56
C TYR A 233 11.51 -5.53 -14.90
N ALA A 234 10.86 -6.54 -14.34
CA ALA A 234 11.52 -7.72 -13.79
C ALA A 234 12.37 -8.46 -14.85
N ARG A 235 11.85 -8.64 -16.07
CA ARG A 235 12.59 -9.28 -17.18
C ARG A 235 13.82 -8.48 -17.63
N GLN A 236 13.89 -7.21 -17.32
CA GLN A 236 15.06 -6.36 -17.53
C GLN A 236 16.01 -6.36 -16.31
N GLN A 237 15.90 -7.38 -15.46
CA GLN A 237 16.68 -7.53 -14.23
C GLN A 237 16.38 -6.48 -13.17
N GLY A 238 15.19 -5.87 -13.19
CA GLY A 238 14.76 -4.87 -12.23
C GLY A 238 14.63 -5.41 -10.81
N ASN A 239 14.76 -4.54 -9.83
CA ASN A 239 14.57 -4.84 -8.42
C ASN A 239 13.18 -4.36 -7.95
N LEU A 240 12.41 -5.23 -7.33
CA LEU A 240 11.04 -4.94 -6.88
C LEU A 240 10.95 -5.00 -5.35
N LEU A 241 10.53 -3.91 -4.72
CA LEU A 241 10.08 -3.88 -3.33
C LEU A 241 8.55 -3.68 -3.33
N ILE A 242 7.81 -4.61 -2.72
CA ILE A 242 6.35 -4.58 -2.72
C ILE A 242 5.85 -4.81 -1.31
N SER A 243 4.98 -3.94 -0.81
CA SER A 243 4.44 -4.05 0.54
C SER A 243 2.94 -3.76 0.57
N GLY A 244 2.20 -4.54 1.34
CA GLY A 244 0.75 -4.36 1.48
C GLY A 244 0.09 -5.49 2.26
N SER A 245 -1.13 -5.22 2.69
CA SER A 245 -1.94 -6.10 3.54
C SER A 245 -2.55 -7.27 2.76
N TYR A 246 -2.93 -7.05 1.49
CA TYR A 246 -3.69 -8.00 0.66
C TYR A 246 -2.93 -8.39 -0.61
N VAL A 247 -1.59 -8.47 -0.55
CA VAL A 247 -0.72 -8.74 -1.70
C VAL A 247 -1.03 -10.06 -2.37
N SER A 248 -1.32 -11.10 -1.58
CA SER A 248 -1.63 -12.43 -2.11
C SER A 248 -3.11 -12.77 -2.04
N SER A 249 -3.80 -12.39 -0.99
CA SER A 249 -5.22 -12.69 -0.82
C SER A 249 -6.10 -12.00 -1.87
N ASP A 250 -5.74 -10.84 -2.37
CA ASP A 250 -6.45 -10.18 -3.47
C ASP A 250 -6.41 -11.00 -4.77
N ILE A 251 -5.34 -11.79 -4.98
CA ILE A 251 -5.17 -12.66 -6.14
C ILE A 251 -5.93 -13.98 -5.97
N TRP A 252 -5.78 -14.63 -4.80
CA TRP A 252 -6.32 -15.97 -4.55
C TRP A 252 -7.68 -15.98 -3.83
N GLY A 253 -8.05 -14.88 -3.17
CA GLY A 253 -9.29 -14.77 -2.40
C GLY A 253 -10.53 -14.47 -3.21
N GLY A 254 -10.43 -14.22 -4.51
CA GLY A 254 -11.56 -13.94 -5.40
C GLY A 254 -12.46 -15.17 -5.62
N VAL A 255 -13.74 -14.94 -5.85
CA VAL A 255 -14.72 -16.00 -6.16
C VAL A 255 -14.40 -16.69 -7.50
N LEU A 256 -13.82 -15.93 -8.44
CA LEU A 256 -13.39 -16.46 -9.73
C LEU A 256 -11.89 -16.63 -9.74
N LYS A 257 -11.45 -17.82 -10.15
CA LYS A 257 -10.02 -18.12 -10.30
C LYS A 257 -9.41 -17.27 -11.41
N ASP A 258 -8.35 -16.52 -11.08
CA ASP A 258 -7.56 -15.71 -12.01
C ASP A 258 -6.16 -16.33 -12.19
N SER A 259 -6.08 -17.33 -13.06
CA SER A 259 -4.83 -18.07 -13.28
C SER A 259 -3.70 -17.22 -13.87
N LEU A 260 -3.99 -16.10 -14.52
CA LEU A 260 -2.96 -15.17 -15.02
C LEU A 260 -2.34 -14.40 -13.85
N SER A 261 -3.15 -13.86 -12.96
CA SER A 261 -2.66 -13.19 -11.75
C SER A 261 -1.94 -14.16 -10.81
N GLU A 262 -2.44 -15.41 -10.65
CA GLU A 262 -1.73 -16.44 -9.88
C GLU A 262 -0.34 -16.74 -10.48
N ARG A 263 -0.25 -16.83 -11.81
CA ARG A 263 1.04 -17.03 -12.51
C ARG A 263 1.96 -15.81 -12.34
N PHE A 264 1.45 -14.61 -12.48
CA PHE A 264 2.23 -13.40 -12.20
C PHE A 264 2.81 -13.44 -10.76
N ALA A 265 2.01 -13.81 -9.77
CA ALA A 265 2.47 -13.90 -8.39
C ALA A 265 3.54 -14.99 -8.18
N THR A 266 3.40 -16.15 -8.81
CA THR A 266 4.40 -17.24 -8.68
C THR A 266 5.66 -16.99 -9.48
N ASP A 267 5.56 -16.39 -10.68
CA ASP A 267 6.69 -16.25 -11.59
C ASP A 267 7.47 -14.94 -11.37
N ILE A 268 6.80 -13.88 -10.98
CA ILE A 268 7.41 -12.54 -10.82
C ILE A 268 7.54 -12.17 -9.34
N LEU A 269 6.46 -12.23 -8.55
CA LEU A 269 6.53 -11.93 -7.12
C LEU A 269 7.20 -13.04 -6.31
N LYS A 270 7.28 -14.26 -6.87
CA LYS A 270 7.87 -15.45 -6.23
C LYS A 270 7.19 -15.85 -4.93
N ILE A 271 5.86 -15.64 -4.85
CA ILE A 271 5.03 -15.97 -3.68
C ILE A 271 3.89 -16.90 -4.05
N ARG A 272 3.42 -17.64 -3.04
CA ARG A 272 2.19 -18.42 -3.06
C ARG A 272 1.38 -18.13 -1.81
N HIS A 273 0.12 -17.79 -1.98
CA HIS A 273 -0.80 -17.48 -0.89
C HIS A 273 -0.88 -18.63 0.12
N ARG A 274 -0.87 -18.30 1.40
CA ARG A 274 -1.07 -19.23 2.50
C ARG A 274 -2.38 -18.96 3.23
N THR A 275 -2.55 -17.74 3.72
CA THR A 275 -3.78 -17.30 4.40
C THR A 275 -3.81 -15.77 4.51
N ASN A 276 -4.99 -15.23 4.60
CA ASN A 276 -5.23 -13.87 5.04
C ASN A 276 -5.38 -13.85 6.58
N GLN A 277 -5.47 -12.68 7.19
CA GLN A 277 -5.58 -12.50 8.65
C GLN A 277 -4.46 -13.23 9.42
N ALA A 278 -3.25 -13.13 8.91
CA ALA A 278 -2.13 -13.93 9.38
C ALA A 278 -1.63 -13.53 10.76
N ALA A 279 -1.89 -12.31 11.23
CA ALA A 279 -1.42 -11.82 12.52
C ALA A 279 -2.38 -10.79 13.11
N ARG A 280 -2.44 -10.72 14.44
CA ARG A 280 -3.26 -9.76 15.20
C ARG A 280 -2.43 -8.73 15.97
N LYS A 281 -1.17 -9.07 16.28
CA LYS A 281 -0.30 -8.24 17.13
C LYS A 281 0.60 -7.29 16.33
N GLY A 282 0.67 -7.44 15.01
CA GLY A 282 1.50 -6.60 14.15
C GLY A 282 3.01 -6.79 14.32
N GLU A 283 3.46 -7.87 14.94
CA GLU A 283 4.88 -8.14 15.13
C GLU A 283 5.42 -9.14 14.10
N VAL A 284 6.50 -8.78 13.43
CA VAL A 284 7.27 -9.66 12.53
C VAL A 284 8.71 -9.79 13.00
N ILE A 285 9.26 -10.97 12.79
CA ILE A 285 10.65 -11.30 13.11
C ILE A 285 11.36 -11.79 11.86
N THR A 286 12.66 -11.58 11.84
CA THR A 286 13.53 -12.07 10.77
C THR A 286 13.59 -13.60 10.77
N ALA A 287 13.65 -14.20 9.58
CA ALA A 287 13.81 -15.63 9.39
C ALA A 287 15.26 -15.95 8.97
N PRO A 288 15.84 -17.07 9.44
CA PRO A 288 17.13 -17.55 8.94
C PRO A 288 17.06 -17.77 7.43
N SER A 289 17.88 -17.03 6.69
CA SER A 289 17.90 -17.06 5.22
C SER A 289 19.14 -16.34 4.69
N PRO A 290 19.45 -16.36 3.39
CA PRO A 290 20.50 -15.54 2.81
C PRO A 290 20.35 -14.04 3.11
N PHE A 291 19.13 -13.55 3.29
CA PHE A 291 18.85 -12.19 3.69
C PHE A 291 19.39 -11.82 5.09
N THR A 292 19.65 -12.82 5.93
CA THR A 292 20.21 -12.62 7.29
C THR A 292 21.58 -11.95 7.28
N ALA A 293 22.35 -12.07 6.20
CA ALA A 293 23.64 -11.42 6.05
C ALA A 293 23.56 -9.88 6.15
N PHE A 294 22.36 -9.30 5.95
CA PHE A 294 22.10 -7.86 5.97
C PHE A 294 21.58 -7.34 7.33
N TYR A 295 21.49 -8.18 8.37
CA TYR A 295 21.01 -7.77 9.70
C TYR A 295 22.16 -7.37 10.63
N ASP A 296 22.85 -6.29 10.42
CA ASP A 296 23.82 -5.64 11.33
C ASP A 296 24.41 -6.55 12.45
N GLY A 297 24.74 -7.82 12.13
CA GLY A 297 25.30 -8.81 13.06
C GLY A 297 24.35 -9.35 14.14
N LYS A 298 23.05 -9.00 14.10
CA LYS A 298 22.07 -9.60 15.02
C LYS A 298 21.65 -10.98 14.53
N PRO A 299 21.54 -11.98 15.41
CA PRO A 299 21.01 -13.28 15.06
C PRO A 299 19.60 -13.15 14.43
N ALA A 300 19.29 -14.00 13.46
CA ALA A 300 17.92 -14.22 13.04
C ALA A 300 17.03 -14.48 14.28
N ASP A 301 15.78 -14.10 14.23
CA ASP A 301 14.79 -14.13 15.31
C ASP A 301 14.89 -12.99 16.35
N GLN A 302 15.91 -12.15 16.32
CA GLN A 302 16.06 -11.08 17.33
C GLN A 302 15.70 -9.68 16.81
N ALA A 303 15.70 -9.46 15.48
CA ALA A 303 15.20 -8.20 14.95
C ALA A 303 13.67 -8.28 14.83
N VAL A 304 13.00 -7.49 15.66
CA VAL A 304 11.53 -7.37 15.64
C VAL A 304 11.17 -6.07 14.95
N TYR A 305 10.16 -6.13 14.07
CA TYR A 305 9.52 -4.98 13.45
C TYR A 305 8.06 -4.98 13.86
N THR A 306 7.51 -3.83 14.18
CA THR A 306 6.14 -3.70 14.64
C THR A 306 5.38 -2.76 13.73
N PHE A 307 4.33 -3.28 13.08
CA PHE A 307 3.40 -2.48 12.28
C PHE A 307 2.09 -2.23 13.05
N GLN A 308 1.37 -1.21 12.66
CA GLN A 308 0.15 -0.79 13.32
C GLN A 308 -1.01 -1.76 13.01
N ALA A 309 -1.34 -2.64 13.94
CA ALA A 309 -2.38 -3.66 13.80
C ALA A 309 -3.73 -3.27 14.43
N THR A 310 -3.78 -2.20 15.21
CA THR A 310 -4.98 -1.73 15.89
C THR A 310 -5.36 -0.33 15.46
N LEU A 311 -6.64 0.02 15.57
CA LEU A 311 -7.12 1.38 15.30
C LEU A 311 -6.41 2.38 16.22
N ASN A 312 -6.07 3.55 15.66
CA ASN A 312 -5.39 4.65 16.36
C ASN A 312 -5.62 5.96 15.57
N ASP A 313 -5.00 7.04 16.00
CA ASP A 313 -5.13 8.38 15.40
C ASP A 313 -3.92 8.79 14.52
N ILE A 314 -2.96 7.90 14.31
CA ILE A 314 -1.69 8.20 13.62
C ILE A 314 -1.69 7.71 12.17
N VAL A 315 -1.93 6.38 11.98
CA VAL A 315 -1.91 5.70 10.68
C VAL A 315 -3.00 4.63 10.66
N TYR A 316 -3.50 4.28 9.49
CA TYR A 316 -4.51 3.23 9.37
C TYR A 316 -4.05 1.89 9.99
N ALA A 317 -5.00 1.13 10.49
CA ALA A 317 -4.73 -0.19 11.07
C ALA A 317 -4.61 -1.27 9.98
N VAL A 318 -3.74 -2.25 10.22
CA VAL A 318 -3.54 -3.44 9.38
C VAL A 318 -4.18 -4.63 10.11
N GLU A 319 -5.48 -4.81 9.93
CA GLU A 319 -6.24 -5.85 10.62
C GLU A 319 -6.02 -7.23 10.02
N SER A 320 -5.69 -7.28 8.73
CA SER A 320 -5.68 -8.49 7.93
C SER A 320 -4.42 -8.62 7.06
N PRO A 321 -3.23 -8.71 7.67
CA PRO A 321 -2.01 -8.92 6.91
C PRO A 321 -2.00 -10.33 6.28
N ASP A 322 -1.34 -10.44 5.12
CA ASP A 322 -1.21 -11.70 4.38
C ASP A 322 -0.03 -12.53 4.84
N ALA A 323 -0.23 -13.85 4.85
CA ALA A 323 0.86 -14.81 4.87
C ALA A 323 0.99 -15.53 3.53
N PHE A 324 2.22 -15.74 3.12
CA PHE A 324 2.55 -16.46 1.90
C PHE A 324 3.87 -17.23 2.04
N GLU A 325 4.06 -18.21 1.17
CA GLU A 325 5.26 -19.02 1.10
C GLU A 325 6.03 -18.69 -0.17
N PRO A 326 7.36 -18.97 -0.20
CA PRO A 326 8.16 -18.83 -1.42
C PRO A 326 7.63 -19.71 -2.55
N ALA A 327 7.68 -19.20 -3.79
CA ALA A 327 7.32 -19.91 -5.00
C ALA A 327 8.51 -20.00 -5.95
N GLY A 328 8.90 -21.23 -6.29
CA GLY A 328 10.00 -21.51 -7.20
C GLY A 328 11.38 -21.56 -6.55
N GLU A 329 12.36 -21.96 -7.34
CA GLU A 329 13.75 -22.06 -6.92
C GLU A 329 14.35 -20.66 -6.67
N GLY A 330 15.21 -20.52 -5.67
CA GLY A 330 15.86 -19.26 -5.32
C GLY A 330 15.01 -18.29 -4.49
N ALA A 331 13.73 -18.57 -4.29
CA ALA A 331 12.88 -17.80 -3.39
C ALA A 331 12.95 -18.33 -1.95
N PHE A 332 12.94 -17.45 -0.98
CA PHE A 332 13.03 -17.83 0.43
C PHE A 332 12.30 -16.86 1.35
N THR A 333 11.84 -17.36 2.51
CA THR A 333 11.19 -16.56 3.55
C THR A 333 12.23 -15.71 4.27
N ILE A 334 11.97 -14.40 4.39
CA ILE A 334 12.82 -13.43 5.09
C ILE A 334 12.22 -12.96 6.42
N PHE A 335 10.90 -12.90 6.51
CA PHE A 335 10.17 -12.52 7.72
C PHE A 335 9.07 -13.51 8.05
N ARG A 336 8.80 -13.66 9.37
CA ARG A 336 7.69 -14.44 9.89
C ARG A 336 6.91 -13.63 10.91
N TYR A 337 5.60 -13.82 10.96
CA TYR A 337 4.81 -13.28 12.07
C TYR A 337 5.22 -13.95 13.38
N ARG A 338 5.49 -13.14 14.40
CA ARG A 338 6.03 -13.63 15.67
C ARG A 338 5.09 -14.60 16.39
N GLU A 339 3.78 -14.33 16.33
CA GLU A 339 2.78 -15.09 17.08
C GLU A 339 2.54 -16.51 16.58
N ASN A 340 2.74 -16.79 15.29
CA ASN A 340 2.38 -18.08 14.70
C ASN A 340 3.40 -18.64 13.69
N ARG A 341 4.47 -17.91 13.43
CA ARG A 341 5.56 -18.28 12.51
C ARG A 341 5.17 -18.40 11.03
N LEU A 342 3.98 -17.94 10.63
CA LEU A 342 3.60 -17.86 9.22
C LEU A 342 4.52 -16.89 8.46
N GLY A 343 4.74 -17.14 7.16
CA GLY A 343 5.59 -16.29 6.32
C GLY A 343 4.98 -14.90 6.15
N ALA A 344 5.72 -13.86 6.51
CA ALA A 344 5.33 -12.46 6.43
C ALA A 344 6.08 -11.69 5.33
N GLY A 345 7.14 -12.29 4.78
CA GLY A 345 7.94 -11.71 3.71
C GLY A 345 8.75 -12.77 2.99
N VAL A 346 8.87 -12.59 1.68
CA VAL A 346 9.64 -13.45 0.78
C VAL A 346 10.59 -12.59 -0.03
N ALA A 347 11.81 -13.07 -0.21
CA ALA A 347 12.78 -12.50 -1.13
C ALA A 347 13.18 -13.52 -2.19
N TYR A 348 13.56 -12.99 -3.33
CA TYR A 348 14.09 -13.75 -4.46
C TYR A 348 15.24 -12.98 -5.11
N LYS A 349 16.24 -13.73 -5.55
CA LYS A 349 17.33 -13.19 -6.36
C LYS A 349 17.75 -14.21 -7.42
N GLY A 350 17.62 -13.82 -8.67
CA GLY A 350 17.92 -14.64 -9.84
C GLY A 350 17.94 -13.79 -11.11
N ASP A 351 17.04 -14.06 -12.04
CA ASP A 351 16.85 -13.27 -13.27
C ASP A 351 16.38 -11.83 -13.00
N HIS A 352 15.78 -11.59 -11.84
CA HIS A 352 15.48 -10.28 -11.24
C HIS A 352 15.68 -10.41 -9.73
N ALA A 353 15.43 -9.34 -8.98
CA ALA A 353 15.35 -9.43 -7.53
C ALA A 353 14.00 -8.89 -7.04
N SER A 354 13.44 -9.54 -6.02
CA SER A 354 12.21 -9.06 -5.39
C SER A 354 12.24 -9.25 -3.89
N VAL A 355 11.63 -8.30 -3.17
CA VAL A 355 11.24 -8.40 -1.77
C VAL A 355 9.75 -8.08 -1.70
N VAL A 356 8.96 -9.02 -1.21
CA VAL A 356 7.51 -8.91 -1.08
C VAL A 356 7.13 -9.09 0.38
N LEU A 357 6.39 -8.13 0.93
CA LEU A 357 5.97 -8.08 2.33
C LEU A 357 4.46 -8.16 2.42
N GLY A 358 3.94 -9.01 3.32
CA GLY A 358 2.51 -9.19 3.60
C GLY A 358 1.93 -8.15 4.56
N PHE A 359 2.68 -7.08 4.82
CA PHE A 359 2.28 -5.93 5.63
C PHE A 359 2.81 -4.64 5.01
N PRO A 360 2.10 -3.51 5.13
CA PRO A 360 2.52 -2.21 4.61
C PRO A 360 3.69 -1.62 5.39
N LEU A 361 4.72 -1.17 4.70
CA LEU A 361 5.92 -0.57 5.31
C LEU A 361 5.62 0.75 6.02
N GLU A 362 4.75 1.57 5.47
CA GLU A 362 4.36 2.88 6.02
C GLU A 362 3.64 2.79 7.36
N THR A 363 3.24 1.58 7.77
CA THR A 363 2.60 1.33 9.08
C THR A 363 3.56 0.87 10.16
N LEU A 364 4.85 0.75 9.87
CA LEU A 364 5.86 0.50 10.90
C LEU A 364 5.85 1.63 11.93
N GLN A 365 5.79 1.26 13.21
CA GLN A 365 5.57 2.22 14.29
C GLN A 365 6.79 3.12 14.56
N GLU A 366 7.99 2.58 14.35
CA GLU A 366 9.24 3.29 14.59
C GLU A 366 9.93 3.61 13.26
N LYS A 367 10.29 4.89 13.07
CA LYS A 367 10.99 5.36 11.86
C LYS A 367 12.29 4.59 11.62
N GLU A 368 13.04 4.33 12.66
CA GLU A 368 14.31 3.60 12.62
C GLU A 368 14.12 2.14 12.16
N GLN A 369 12.97 1.53 12.46
CA GLN A 369 12.63 0.20 11.95
C GLN A 369 12.41 0.23 10.44
N LEU A 370 11.71 1.24 9.94
CA LEU A 370 11.48 1.42 8.50
C LEU A 370 12.79 1.67 7.76
N GLU A 371 13.61 2.61 8.23
CA GLU A 371 14.91 2.94 7.63
C GLU A 371 15.84 1.72 7.59
N ARG A 372 15.90 0.96 8.68
CA ARG A 372 16.69 -0.27 8.76
C ARG A 372 16.20 -1.33 7.78
N LEU A 373 14.89 -1.58 7.70
CA LEU A 373 14.32 -2.59 6.82
C LEU A 373 14.54 -2.21 5.34
N VAL A 374 14.28 -0.96 4.99
CA VAL A 374 14.53 -0.46 3.63
C VAL A 374 16.01 -0.57 3.26
N LYS A 375 16.92 -0.19 4.16
CA LYS A 375 18.37 -0.35 3.93
C LYS A 375 18.73 -1.82 3.68
N GLN A 376 18.19 -2.76 4.44
CA GLN A 376 18.43 -4.19 4.25
C GLN A 376 17.95 -4.68 2.87
N CYS A 377 16.79 -4.22 2.42
CA CYS A 377 16.30 -4.53 1.07
C CYS A 377 17.24 -3.99 -0.02
N LEU A 378 17.69 -2.74 0.13
CA LEU A 378 18.60 -2.12 -0.82
C LEU A 378 19.97 -2.82 -0.84
N ASP A 379 20.52 -3.17 0.32
CA ASP A 379 21.78 -3.93 0.42
C ASP A 379 21.64 -5.31 -0.23
N PHE A 380 20.50 -6.00 -0.03
CA PHE A 380 20.19 -7.25 -0.70
C PHE A 380 20.13 -7.10 -2.22
N PHE A 381 19.53 -6.03 -2.73
CA PHE A 381 19.49 -5.75 -4.17
C PHE A 381 20.90 -5.44 -4.75
N ASN A 382 21.79 -4.84 -3.96
CA ASN A 382 23.14 -4.48 -4.38
C ASN A 382 24.15 -5.64 -4.40
N THR A 383 23.84 -6.77 -3.78
CA THR A 383 24.76 -7.93 -3.87
C THR A 383 24.84 -8.44 -5.31
N ASP A 384 26.01 -8.94 -5.71
CA ASP A 384 26.17 -9.57 -7.03
C ASP A 384 25.20 -10.74 -7.20
N LYS A 385 24.65 -10.86 -8.42
CA LYS A 385 23.71 -11.91 -8.79
C LYS A 385 24.40 -13.26 -8.96
#